data_993cacda20e304d7a389ecdc4a053358
#
_entry.id   993cacda20e304d7a389ecdc4a053358
#
_cell.length_a   1.000
_cell.length_b   1.000
_cell.length_c   1.000
_cell.angle_alpha   90.00
_cell.angle_beta   90.00
_cell.angle_gamma   90.00
#
_symmetry.space_group_name_H-M   'P 1'
#
loop_
_entity.id
_entity.type
_entity.pdbx_description
1 polymer ?
#
loop_
_entity_poly.entity_id
_entity_poly.type
_entity_poly.pdbx_seq_one_letter_code
_entity_poly.pdbx_strand_id
1 'polypeptide(L)'
;MINKNSFPEQNKFGISIEDSGYALLDSTWYRENECSPFSRLYFIKGGSGYLKKDGKTIPIKGGFVYLVPAECQFSYGCESLEKLYFHISVLTSEKYELLAGIKEIY
;
A
#
# COMPACT_ATOMS: atom_id res chain seq x y z
N MET A 1 -11.15 -22.14 -16.52
CA MET A 1 -12.10 -21.22 -15.86
C MET A 1 -12.52 -21.77 -14.53
N ILE A 2 -12.54 -20.93 -13.54
CA ILE A 2 -13.01 -21.35 -12.22
C ILE A 2 -14.50 -21.05 -12.13
N ASN A 3 -15.25 -22.10 -11.84
CA ASN A 3 -16.70 -21.99 -11.61
C ASN A 3 -16.92 -21.27 -10.29
N LYS A 4 -17.81 -20.29 -10.24
CA LYS A 4 -18.08 -19.58 -9.01
C LYS A 4 -18.62 -20.50 -7.91
N ASN A 5 -19.22 -21.64 -8.28
CA ASN A 5 -19.68 -22.63 -7.32
C ASN A 5 -18.53 -23.42 -6.68
N SER A 6 -17.32 -23.32 -7.22
CA SER A 6 -16.15 -23.96 -6.63
C SER A 6 -15.50 -23.12 -5.54
N PHE A 7 -16.01 -21.91 -5.29
CA PHE A 7 -15.52 -21.05 -4.22
C PHE A 7 -16.49 -21.10 -3.05
N PRO A 8 -16.06 -21.62 -1.90
CA PRO A 8 -16.89 -21.58 -0.69
C PRO A 8 -17.18 -20.15 -0.27
N GLU A 9 -18.29 -19.94 0.44
CA GLU A 9 -18.67 -18.63 0.97
C GLU A 9 -17.57 -18.02 1.83
N GLN A 10 -16.85 -18.84 2.61
CA GLN A 10 -15.80 -18.36 3.51
C GLN A 10 -14.60 -17.81 2.77
N ASN A 11 -14.49 -18.01 1.45
CA ASN A 11 -13.39 -17.46 0.66
C ASN A 11 -13.69 -16.05 0.13
N LYS A 12 -14.83 -15.51 0.44
CA LYS A 12 -15.17 -14.16 0.02
C LYS A 12 -14.34 -13.14 0.80
N PHE A 13 -14.10 -12.03 0.15
CA PHE A 13 -13.40 -10.91 0.77
C PHE A 13 -14.02 -9.61 0.28
N GLY A 14 -13.74 -8.54 0.99
CA GLY A 14 -14.15 -7.20 0.63
C GLY A 14 -13.01 -6.23 0.74
N ILE A 15 -13.08 -5.16 -0.04
CA ILE A 15 -12.10 -4.09 0.02
C ILE A 15 -12.79 -2.85 0.60
N SER A 16 -12.17 -2.29 1.63
CA SER A 16 -12.62 -1.05 2.24
C SER A 16 -11.58 0.02 1.99
N ILE A 17 -12.02 1.18 1.52
CA ILE A 17 -11.14 2.34 1.36
C ILE A 17 -11.27 3.17 2.63
N GLU A 18 -10.18 3.20 3.42
CA GLU A 18 -10.15 3.94 4.68
C GLU A 18 -9.90 5.42 4.45
N ASP A 19 -9.10 5.74 3.43
CA ASP A 19 -8.76 7.10 3.06
C ASP A 19 -8.23 7.11 1.64
N SER A 20 -8.37 8.24 0.96
CA SER A 20 -7.83 8.41 -0.38
C SER A 20 -7.63 9.89 -0.65
N GLY A 21 -6.75 10.19 -1.58
CA GLY A 21 -6.50 11.56 -1.96
C GLY A 21 -5.45 11.70 -3.05
N TYR A 22 -5.29 12.92 -3.46
CA TYR A 22 -4.26 13.35 -4.40
C TYR A 22 -3.32 14.27 -3.65
N ALA A 23 -2.03 14.01 -3.73
CA ALA A 23 -1.04 14.73 -2.95
C ALA A 23 0.11 15.23 -3.81
N LEU A 24 0.48 16.48 -3.56
CA LEU A 24 1.73 17.06 -4.02
C LEU A 24 2.61 17.20 -2.80
N LEU A 25 3.70 16.46 -2.75
CA LEU A 25 4.53 16.32 -1.56
C LEU A 25 5.92 16.88 -1.81
N ASP A 26 6.53 17.36 -0.74
CA ASP A 26 7.90 17.85 -0.75
C ASP A 26 8.73 17.11 0.30
N SER A 27 9.91 17.62 0.61
CA SER A 27 10.83 16.96 1.54
C SER A 27 10.31 16.85 2.97
N THR A 28 9.20 17.49 3.29
CA THR A 28 8.57 17.33 4.61
C THR A 28 7.83 15.99 4.72
N TRP A 29 7.56 15.34 3.59
CA TRP A 29 6.98 13.98 3.58
C TRP A 29 8.11 12.99 3.87
N TYR A 30 8.31 12.72 5.13
CA TYR A 30 9.39 11.87 5.61
C TYR A 30 8.99 11.22 6.90
N ARG A 31 9.17 9.92 7.00
CA ARG A 31 8.94 9.18 8.24
C ARG A 31 9.79 7.93 8.29
N GLU A 32 10.26 7.61 9.48
CA GLU A 32 10.96 6.35 9.72
C GLU A 32 10.08 5.42 10.54
N ASN A 33 10.15 4.14 10.23
CA ASN A 33 9.49 3.08 10.98
C ASN A 33 7.97 3.29 11.09
N GLU A 34 7.36 3.67 9.98
CA GLU A 34 5.91 3.78 9.89
C GLU A 34 5.29 2.40 9.80
N CYS A 35 4.15 2.21 10.46
CA CYS A 35 3.39 0.97 10.40
C CYS A 35 1.92 1.31 10.59
N SER A 36 1.07 0.75 9.75
CA SER A 36 -0.36 1.06 9.79
C SER A 36 -1.18 -0.23 9.70
N PRO A 37 -2.39 -0.22 10.26
CA PRO A 37 -3.27 -1.39 10.16
C PRO A 37 -3.95 -1.54 8.80
N PHE A 38 -3.65 -0.66 7.86
CA PHE A 38 -4.18 -0.70 6.51
C PHE A 38 -3.04 -0.78 5.50
N SER A 39 -3.37 -1.20 4.28
CA SER A 39 -2.41 -1.21 3.18
C SER A 39 -2.42 0.14 2.47
N ARG A 40 -1.29 0.49 1.86
CA ARG A 40 -1.14 1.74 1.12
C ARG A 40 -0.92 1.43 -0.33
N LEU A 41 -1.68 2.06 -1.20
CA LEU A 41 -1.55 1.92 -2.64
C LEU A 41 -1.24 3.30 -3.21
N TYR A 42 -0.10 3.42 -3.87
CA TYR A 42 0.37 4.68 -4.43
C TYR A 42 0.44 4.60 -5.95
N PHE A 43 -0.26 5.50 -6.61
CA PHE A 43 -0.17 5.69 -8.07
C PHE A 43 0.66 6.94 -8.29
N ILE A 44 1.87 6.77 -8.77
CA ILE A 44 2.84 7.87 -8.87
C ILE A 44 2.76 8.52 -10.23
N LYS A 45 2.45 9.80 -10.27
CA LYS A 45 2.43 10.56 -11.51
C LYS A 45 3.80 11.13 -11.85
N GLY A 46 4.55 11.55 -10.85
CA GLY A 46 5.85 12.15 -11.12
C GLY A 46 6.62 12.45 -9.85
N GLY A 47 7.82 12.96 -10.02
CA GLY A 47 8.72 13.29 -8.93
C GLY A 47 9.68 12.16 -8.60
N SER A 48 10.30 12.23 -7.43
CA SER A 48 11.23 11.23 -6.95
C SER A 48 11.15 11.08 -5.44
N GLY A 49 11.25 9.84 -4.99
CA GLY A 49 11.25 9.52 -3.58
C GLY A 49 11.68 8.09 -3.36
N TYR A 50 11.47 7.59 -2.17
CA TYR A 50 11.86 6.23 -1.84
C TYR A 50 10.95 5.64 -0.77
N LEU A 51 10.88 4.32 -0.80
CA LEU A 51 10.39 3.49 0.28
C LEU A 51 11.56 2.65 0.75
N LYS A 52 11.66 2.43 2.06
CA LYS A 52 12.77 1.66 2.60
C LYS A 52 12.25 0.63 3.58
N LYS A 53 12.69 -0.61 3.41
CA LYS A 53 12.31 -1.71 4.29
C LYS A 53 13.47 -2.69 4.39
N ASP A 54 13.79 -3.07 5.63
CA ASP A 54 14.83 -4.07 5.93
C ASP A 54 16.17 -3.75 5.24
N GLY A 55 16.54 -2.47 5.25
CA GLY A 55 17.78 -2.01 4.65
C GLY A 55 17.75 -1.85 3.14
N LYS A 56 16.66 -2.26 2.48
CA LYS A 56 16.50 -2.09 1.03
C LYS A 56 15.79 -0.79 0.74
N THR A 57 16.31 -0.04 -0.21
CA THR A 57 15.69 1.19 -0.69
C THR A 57 15.03 0.92 -2.04
N ILE A 58 13.75 1.24 -2.13
CA ILE A 58 12.97 1.10 -3.34
C ILE A 58 12.71 2.50 -3.86
N PRO A 59 13.26 2.87 -5.03
CA PRO A 59 12.98 4.19 -5.58
C PRO A 59 11.54 4.29 -6.04
N ILE A 60 10.91 5.43 -5.76
CA ILE A 60 9.57 5.74 -6.24
C ILE A 60 9.71 6.53 -7.52
N LYS A 61 9.08 6.04 -8.59
CA LYS A 61 9.17 6.65 -9.92
C LYS A 61 7.79 6.90 -10.49
N GLY A 62 7.68 7.97 -11.29
CA GLY A 62 6.46 8.27 -12.03
C GLY A 62 6.10 7.14 -12.99
N GLY A 63 4.80 6.89 -13.11
CA GLY A 63 4.29 5.84 -14.00
C GLY A 63 4.19 4.47 -13.35
N PHE A 64 4.52 4.34 -12.08
CA PHE A 64 4.48 3.06 -11.37
C PHE A 64 3.49 3.10 -10.23
N VAL A 65 3.07 1.91 -9.82
CA VAL A 65 2.18 1.70 -8.68
C VAL A 65 2.94 0.92 -7.63
N TYR A 66 2.79 1.34 -6.37
CA TYR A 66 3.46 0.71 -5.24
C TYR A 66 2.44 0.28 -4.21
N LEU A 67 2.61 -0.91 -3.67
CA LEU A 67 1.77 -1.45 -2.62
C LEU A 67 2.60 -1.67 -1.37
N VAL A 68 2.22 -1.04 -0.26
CA VAL A 68 2.80 -1.28 1.05
C VAL A 68 1.74 -2.04 1.85
N PRO A 69 1.96 -3.32 2.16
CA PRO A 69 0.96 -4.11 2.86
C PRO A 69 0.67 -3.61 4.27
N ALA A 70 -0.52 -3.92 4.78
CA ALA A 70 -0.88 -3.63 6.16
C ALA A 70 0.13 -4.25 7.12
N GLU A 71 0.39 -3.56 8.22
CA GLU A 71 1.27 -3.99 9.30
C GLU A 71 2.71 -4.23 8.87
N CYS A 72 3.09 -3.66 7.72
CA CYS A 72 4.46 -3.67 7.24
C CYS A 72 5.18 -2.43 7.75
N GLN A 73 6.29 -2.62 8.45
CA GLN A 73 7.09 -1.49 8.93
C GLN A 73 8.01 -1.01 7.83
N PHE A 74 7.98 0.28 7.56
CA PHE A 74 8.78 0.86 6.48
C PHE A 74 9.08 2.32 6.75
N SER A 75 10.02 2.86 5.98
CA SER A 75 10.38 4.28 6.03
C SER A 75 10.16 4.89 4.65
N TYR A 76 9.98 6.18 4.59
CA TYR A 76 9.77 6.85 3.32
C TYR A 76 10.24 8.29 3.34
N GLY A 77 10.45 8.83 2.15
CA GLY A 77 10.77 10.22 1.97
C GLY A 77 10.76 10.58 0.49
N CYS A 78 10.86 11.86 0.21
CA CYS A 78 10.93 12.34 -1.18
C CYS A 78 11.57 13.73 -1.25
N GLU A 79 11.99 14.11 -2.45
CA GLU A 79 12.26 15.52 -2.76
C GLU A 79 10.97 16.20 -3.20
N SER A 80 10.27 15.56 -4.12
CA SER A 80 8.94 15.97 -4.56
C SER A 80 8.23 14.75 -5.13
N LEU A 81 6.94 14.64 -4.86
CA LEU A 81 6.12 13.56 -5.38
C LEU A 81 4.75 14.08 -5.73
N GLU A 82 4.22 13.56 -6.81
CA GLU A 82 2.82 13.74 -7.19
C GLU A 82 2.19 12.36 -7.23
N LYS A 83 1.20 12.11 -6.37
CA LYS A 83 0.60 10.78 -6.27
C LYS A 83 -0.89 10.83 -5.95
N LEU A 84 -1.57 9.81 -6.43
CA LEU A 84 -2.86 9.39 -5.87
C LEU A 84 -2.56 8.34 -4.83
N TYR A 85 -3.21 8.41 -3.68
CA TYR A 85 -3.00 7.40 -2.64
C TYR A 85 -4.33 6.84 -2.17
N PHE A 86 -4.28 5.57 -1.77
CA PHE A 86 -5.41 4.88 -1.17
C PHE A 86 -4.92 4.12 0.04
N HIS A 87 -5.58 4.32 1.17
CA HIS A 87 -5.39 3.49 2.34
C HIS A 87 -6.54 2.50 2.33
N ILE A 88 -6.22 1.23 2.19
CA ILE A 88 -7.22 0.18 1.99
C ILE A 88 -7.06 -0.95 2.99
N SER A 89 -8.17 -1.62 3.27
CA SER A 89 -8.17 -2.87 4.01
C SER A 89 -8.84 -3.92 3.14
N VAL A 90 -8.19 -5.07 3.01
CA VAL A 90 -8.72 -6.21 2.28
C VAL A 90 -9.05 -7.27 3.32
N LEU A 91 -10.33 -7.40 3.63
CA LEU A 91 -10.80 -8.24 4.72
C LEU A 91 -11.49 -9.49 4.20
N THR A 92 -11.23 -10.61 4.86
CA THR A 92 -12.00 -11.82 4.64
C THR A 92 -13.35 -11.72 5.34
N SER A 93 -14.23 -12.66 5.08
CA SER A 93 -15.53 -12.72 5.76
C SER A 93 -15.39 -12.86 7.29
N GLU A 94 -14.23 -13.30 7.76
CA GLU A 94 -13.93 -13.43 9.19
C GLU A 94 -13.18 -12.24 9.75
N LYS A 95 -13.08 -11.14 8.98
CA LYS A 95 -12.44 -9.90 9.37
C LYS A 95 -10.92 -9.98 9.47
N TYR A 96 -10.28 -10.94 8.82
CA TYR A 96 -8.83 -10.94 8.70
C TYR A 96 -8.38 -9.95 7.63
N GLU A 97 -7.39 -9.16 7.96
CA GLU A 97 -6.73 -8.30 6.97
C GLU A 97 -5.84 -9.18 6.10
N LEU A 98 -6.27 -9.38 4.87
CA LEU A 98 -5.66 -10.36 3.97
C LEU A 98 -4.22 -10.04 3.61
N LEU A 99 -3.87 -8.77 3.54
CA LEU A 99 -2.53 -8.32 3.13
C LEU A 99 -1.54 -8.26 4.30
N ALA A 100 -1.99 -8.37 5.53
CA ALA A 100 -1.11 -8.25 6.70
C ALA A 100 -0.05 -9.36 6.77
N GLY A 101 -0.27 -10.49 6.10
CA GLY A 101 0.71 -11.57 6.05
C GLY A 101 1.80 -11.37 5.02
N ILE A 102 1.64 -10.38 4.15
CA ILE A 102 2.62 -10.10 3.09
C ILE A 102 3.70 -9.19 3.66
N LYS A 103 4.95 -9.59 3.50
CA LYS A 103 6.08 -8.92 4.16
C LYS A 103 6.87 -8.01 3.25
N GLU A 104 6.50 -7.89 1.98
CA GLU A 104 7.26 -7.13 0.99
C GLU A 104 6.44 -6.01 0.38
N ILE A 105 7.14 -4.96 -0.04
CA ILE A 105 6.56 -3.85 -0.78
C ILE A 105 6.63 -4.17 -2.27
N TYR A 106 5.56 -3.92 -2.95
CA TYR A 106 5.45 -4.18 -4.38
C TYR A 106 5.25 -2.90 -5.17
#